data_946344121ede732818e0bb7331c85f42
#
_entry.id   946344121ede732818e0bb7331c85f42
#
_cell.length_a   1.000
_cell.length_b   1.000
_cell.length_c   1.000
_cell.angle_alpha   90.00
_cell.angle_beta   90.00
_cell.angle_gamma   90.00
#
_symmetry.space_group_name_H-M   'P 1'
#
loop_
_entity.id
_entity.type
_entity.pdbx_description
1 polymer ?
#
loop_
_entity_poly.entity_id
_entity_poly.type
_entity_poly.pdbx_seq_one_letter_code
_entity_poly.pdbx_strand_id
1 'polypeptide(L)'
;MKILQICNIIAATVIMAGCLSAMGKKLLDGRQGALAGTMPHETAKIEQPLILSEEQSDPKELETLGASSIQTRDQTGLQEDFSLREKQQARLEEDGDDFSIRDYSPDARPQRPDLSYLSYYPYAELPPQRKPADIVLDSLRDVQIGTVHEEIRRASDAFGLDFSFMRAVAKIESDFDPKQRTGSYIGLFQLSKYEFAKYGSGEITSPRDNAIAAAYKFVTEATLFELDTHKEPTFSYRYLIHQQGWQGAAEHVSQPDRIAWQSMCATDEGKEKGEKWCKRAIWQNTLPAIKHIWKSVDKLTSGAFVEMWREQVDRLYARYSEAVPKESKH
;
A
#
# COMPACT_ATOMS: atom_id res chain seq x y z
N MET A 1 -11.43 -0.27 -10.66
CA MET A 1 -10.40 -0.05 -9.64
C MET A 1 -10.51 1.27 -8.87
N LYS A 2 -11.30 2.26 -9.30
CA LYS A 2 -11.37 3.59 -8.62
C LYS A 2 -12.47 3.74 -7.54
N ILE A 3 -13.37 2.82 -7.40
CA ILE A 3 -14.57 2.94 -6.53
C ILE A 3 -14.43 2.20 -5.19
N LEU A 4 -13.54 1.23 -5.07
CA LEU A 4 -13.51 0.31 -3.94
C LEU A 4 -12.74 0.74 -2.72
N GLN A 5 -11.72 1.56 -2.85
CA GLN A 5 -11.03 2.07 -1.65
C GLN A 5 -11.83 3.17 -0.94
N ILE A 6 -12.80 3.77 -1.61
CA ILE A 6 -13.77 4.68 -0.96
C ILE A 6 -14.80 3.88 -0.16
N CYS A 7 -15.18 2.67 -0.60
CA CYS A 7 -16.11 1.82 0.13
C CYS A 7 -15.55 1.25 1.45
N ASN A 8 -14.23 1.03 1.57
CA ASN A 8 -13.63 0.57 2.83
C ASN A 8 -13.76 1.58 3.97
N ILE A 9 -13.84 2.87 3.65
CA ILE A 9 -14.10 3.92 4.66
C ILE A 9 -15.59 3.97 5.02
N ILE A 10 -16.49 3.68 4.08
CA ILE A 10 -17.95 3.75 4.28
C ILE A 10 -18.49 2.49 5.00
N ALA A 11 -17.93 1.31 4.77
CA ALA A 11 -18.41 0.07 5.40
C ALA A 11 -18.17 0.05 6.92
N ALA A 12 -17.05 0.60 7.39
CA ALA A 12 -16.78 0.74 8.83
C ALA A 12 -17.76 1.73 9.51
N THR A 13 -18.22 2.75 8.80
CA THR A 13 -19.14 3.77 9.34
C THR A 13 -20.58 3.26 9.47
N VAL A 14 -21.03 2.38 8.58
CA VAL A 14 -22.42 1.85 8.60
C VAL A 14 -22.63 0.85 9.73
N ILE A 15 -21.63 0.05 10.12
CA ILE A 15 -21.74 -0.93 11.21
C ILE A 15 -21.81 -0.24 12.57
N MET A 16 -21.13 0.89 12.77
CA MET A 16 -21.18 1.64 14.02
C MET A 16 -22.47 2.44 14.21
N ALA A 17 -23.09 2.93 13.15
CA ALA A 17 -24.38 3.63 13.23
C ALA A 17 -25.52 2.72 13.67
N GLY A 18 -25.46 1.42 13.36
CA GLY A 18 -26.44 0.42 13.78
C GLY A 18 -26.41 0.10 15.28
N CYS A 19 -25.23 0.14 15.93
CA CYS A 19 -25.09 -0.16 17.36
C CYS A 19 -25.50 1.02 18.26
N LEU A 20 -25.34 2.26 17.84
CA LEU A 20 -25.73 3.44 18.62
C LEU A 20 -27.25 3.68 18.64
N SER A 21 -27.98 3.19 17.62
CA SER A 21 -29.45 3.32 17.59
C SER A 21 -30.18 2.37 18.56
N ALA A 22 -29.52 1.32 19.03
CA ALA A 22 -30.11 0.35 19.98
C ALA A 22 -29.96 0.76 21.45
N MET A 23 -28.98 1.62 21.80
CA MET A 23 -28.74 2.10 23.18
C MET A 23 -29.44 3.42 23.50
N GLY A 24 -29.90 4.20 22.51
CA GLY A 24 -30.51 5.51 22.70
C GLY A 24 -32.00 5.55 23.10
N LYS A 25 -32.70 4.42 23.11
CA LYS A 25 -34.15 4.36 23.36
C LYS A 25 -34.59 4.16 24.81
N LYS A 26 -33.68 4.14 25.76
CA LYS A 26 -34.04 3.86 27.18
C LYS A 26 -33.87 5.01 28.17
N LEU A 27 -33.58 6.23 27.73
CA LEU A 27 -33.27 7.37 28.62
C LEU A 27 -33.94 8.70 28.28
N LEU A 28 -35.07 8.71 27.59
CA LEU A 28 -35.83 9.95 27.33
C LEU A 28 -37.33 9.76 27.60
N ASP A 29 -37.62 9.57 28.90
CA ASP A 29 -38.96 9.88 29.43
C ASP A 29 -38.74 10.72 30.71
N GLY A 30 -38.97 12.01 30.59
CA GLY A 30 -39.03 12.90 31.74
C GLY A 30 -38.26 14.23 31.59
N ARG A 31 -38.86 15.22 30.96
CA ARG A 31 -39.06 16.61 31.40
C ARG A 31 -39.33 17.55 30.24
N GLN A 32 -40.58 18.01 30.17
CA GLN A 32 -40.99 19.19 29.41
C GLN A 32 -40.51 20.46 30.10
N GLY A 33 -40.05 21.45 29.33
CA GLY A 33 -39.77 22.80 29.82
C GLY A 33 -39.34 23.71 28.66
N ALA A 34 -40.25 24.56 28.23
CA ALA A 34 -40.13 25.49 27.12
C ALA A 34 -38.99 26.52 27.28
N LEU A 35 -38.43 26.95 26.15
CA LEU A 35 -38.22 28.37 25.82
C LEU A 35 -37.85 28.51 24.32
N ALA A 36 -38.63 29.38 23.65
CA ALA A 36 -38.48 29.76 22.26
C ALA A 36 -37.30 30.75 22.08
N GLY A 37 -36.51 30.56 21.02
CA GLY A 37 -35.51 31.51 20.59
C GLY A 37 -35.23 31.29 19.10
N THR A 38 -35.88 32.10 18.25
CA THR A 38 -35.73 32.17 16.80
C THR A 38 -34.37 32.79 16.43
N MET A 39 -33.57 32.10 15.61
CA MET A 39 -32.45 32.69 14.88
C MET A 39 -32.61 32.39 13.37
N PRO A 40 -32.21 33.29 12.47
CA PRO A 40 -32.53 33.19 11.04
C PRO A 40 -31.60 32.28 10.29
N HIS A 41 -32.17 31.50 9.39
CA HIS A 41 -31.48 30.65 8.41
C HIS A 41 -30.88 31.55 7.31
N GLU A 42 -29.55 31.55 7.22
CA GLU A 42 -28.81 32.02 6.05
C GLU A 42 -28.40 30.78 5.23
N THR A 43 -29.06 30.62 4.09
CA THR A 43 -28.80 29.55 3.15
C THR A 43 -27.56 29.88 2.32
N ALA A 44 -26.42 29.28 2.66
CA ALA A 44 -25.26 29.27 1.77
C ALA A 44 -25.52 28.29 0.61
N LYS A 45 -25.54 28.79 -0.61
CA LYS A 45 -25.54 28.02 -1.85
C LYS A 45 -24.20 27.34 -1.99
N ILE A 46 -24.19 26.01 -1.90
CA ILE A 46 -23.06 25.18 -2.30
C ILE A 46 -23.17 24.99 -3.81
N GLU A 47 -22.24 25.57 -4.57
CA GLU A 47 -22.07 25.29 -5.99
C GLU A 47 -21.48 23.87 -6.15
N GLN A 48 -22.20 23.04 -6.88
CA GLN A 48 -21.74 21.69 -7.26
C GLN A 48 -20.66 21.82 -8.36
N PRO A 49 -19.57 21.01 -8.30
CA PRO A 49 -18.62 20.95 -9.39
C PRO A 49 -19.22 20.22 -10.59
N LEU A 50 -19.00 20.79 -11.78
CA LEU A 50 -19.40 20.28 -13.08
C LEU A 50 -18.95 18.82 -13.28
N ILE A 51 -19.91 17.93 -13.43
CA ILE A 51 -19.72 16.55 -13.89
C ILE A 51 -19.52 16.62 -15.40
N LEU A 52 -18.32 16.29 -15.86
CA LEU A 52 -18.07 16.03 -17.28
C LEU A 52 -18.86 14.78 -17.68
N SER A 53 -19.76 14.94 -18.63
CA SER A 53 -20.61 13.92 -19.22
C SER A 53 -19.75 12.78 -19.80
N GLU A 54 -19.95 11.56 -19.30
CA GLU A 54 -19.53 10.33 -19.97
C GLU A 54 -20.39 10.17 -21.23
N GLU A 55 -19.71 10.06 -22.37
CA GLU A 55 -20.28 9.70 -23.65
C GLU A 55 -20.80 8.25 -23.58
N GLN A 56 -22.10 8.09 -23.59
CA GLN A 56 -22.77 6.79 -23.65
C GLN A 56 -22.55 6.16 -25.02
N SER A 57 -21.67 5.18 -25.11
CA SER A 57 -21.58 4.26 -26.24
C SER A 57 -22.63 3.14 -26.07
N ASP A 58 -23.42 2.93 -27.12
CA ASP A 58 -24.55 2.03 -27.22
C ASP A 58 -24.11 0.54 -27.02
N PRO A 59 -24.77 -0.27 -26.18
CA PRO A 59 -24.31 -1.63 -25.84
C PRO A 59 -24.45 -2.67 -26.94
N LYS A 60 -25.06 -2.35 -28.08
CA LYS A 60 -25.40 -3.33 -29.13
C LYS A 60 -24.30 -3.60 -30.16
N GLU A 61 -23.26 -2.79 -30.26
CA GLU A 61 -22.17 -3.01 -31.25
C GLU A 61 -20.97 -3.80 -30.71
N LEU A 62 -20.97 -4.17 -29.42
CA LEU A 62 -19.82 -4.80 -28.75
C LEU A 62 -19.84 -6.34 -28.75
N GLU A 63 -20.90 -6.98 -29.24
CA GLU A 63 -21.05 -8.45 -29.11
C GLU A 63 -20.39 -9.29 -30.18
N THR A 64 -19.90 -8.71 -31.31
CA THR A 64 -19.41 -9.51 -32.45
C THR A 64 -17.90 -9.43 -32.70
N LEU A 65 -17.14 -8.60 -32.01
CA LEU A 65 -15.68 -8.46 -32.24
C LEU A 65 -14.80 -8.71 -31.00
N GLY A 66 -15.38 -9.01 -29.84
CA GLY A 66 -14.67 -8.94 -28.55
C GLY A 66 -14.05 -10.25 -28.04
N ALA A 67 -14.54 -11.41 -28.41
CA ALA A 67 -14.19 -12.64 -27.67
C ALA A 67 -12.81 -13.23 -27.99
N SER A 68 -12.26 -13.01 -29.19
CA SER A 68 -10.99 -13.63 -29.59
C SER A 68 -9.75 -12.76 -29.29
N SER A 69 -9.90 -11.44 -29.28
CA SER A 69 -8.76 -10.51 -29.07
C SER A 69 -8.48 -10.21 -27.60
N ILE A 70 -9.48 -10.31 -26.73
CA ILE A 70 -9.32 -10.06 -25.28
C ILE A 70 -8.59 -11.23 -24.60
N GLN A 71 -8.85 -12.48 -25.02
CA GLN A 71 -8.16 -13.64 -24.46
C GLN A 71 -6.67 -13.69 -24.80
N THR A 72 -6.28 -13.27 -26.02
CA THR A 72 -4.87 -13.28 -26.44
C THR A 72 -4.06 -12.16 -25.78
N ARG A 73 -4.67 -10.99 -25.55
CA ARG A 73 -3.97 -9.86 -24.92
C ARG A 73 -3.75 -10.06 -23.43
N ASP A 74 -4.67 -10.73 -22.73
CA ASP A 74 -4.55 -11.04 -21.30
C ASP A 74 -3.47 -12.12 -21.06
N GLN A 75 -3.34 -13.10 -21.92
CA GLN A 75 -2.31 -14.14 -21.83
C GLN A 75 -0.90 -13.65 -22.14
N THR A 76 -0.74 -12.76 -23.12
CA THR A 76 0.58 -12.22 -23.48
C THR A 76 1.11 -11.26 -22.40
N GLY A 77 0.28 -10.37 -21.88
CA GLY A 77 0.66 -9.48 -20.77
C GLY A 77 1.00 -10.23 -19.47
N LEU A 78 0.33 -11.36 -19.21
CA LEU A 78 0.61 -12.23 -18.06
C LEU A 78 1.94 -12.95 -18.19
N GLN A 79 2.30 -13.35 -19.42
CA GLN A 79 3.56 -14.05 -19.72
C GLN A 79 4.77 -13.11 -19.62
N GLU A 80 4.62 -11.87 -20.10
CA GLU A 80 5.65 -10.83 -19.99
C GLU A 80 5.90 -10.42 -18.53
N ASP A 81 4.84 -10.22 -17.75
CA ASP A 81 4.93 -9.86 -16.33
C ASP A 81 5.59 -10.98 -15.51
N PHE A 82 5.30 -12.23 -15.83
CA PHE A 82 5.93 -13.40 -15.23
C PHE A 82 7.43 -13.47 -15.55
N SER A 83 7.80 -13.28 -16.82
CA SER A 83 9.20 -13.30 -17.26
C SER A 83 10.02 -12.17 -16.63
N LEU A 84 9.43 -10.97 -16.42
CA LEU A 84 10.09 -9.85 -15.75
C LEU A 84 10.36 -10.17 -14.27
N ARG A 85 9.39 -10.75 -13.56
CA ARG A 85 9.56 -11.14 -12.15
C ARG A 85 10.55 -12.28 -11.97
N GLU A 86 10.60 -13.23 -12.89
CA GLU A 86 11.59 -14.30 -12.88
C GLU A 86 13.02 -13.77 -13.11
N LYS A 87 13.19 -12.83 -14.05
CA LYS A 87 14.47 -12.14 -14.28
C LYS A 87 14.88 -11.27 -13.08
N GLN A 88 13.91 -10.61 -12.44
CA GLN A 88 14.14 -9.82 -11.24
C GLN A 88 14.59 -10.73 -10.07
N GLN A 89 13.96 -11.90 -9.91
CA GLN A 89 14.36 -12.88 -8.90
C GLN A 89 15.78 -13.40 -9.14
N ALA A 90 16.16 -13.71 -10.38
CA ALA A 90 17.51 -14.15 -10.72
C ALA A 90 18.56 -13.07 -10.40
N ARG A 91 18.25 -11.77 -10.66
CA ARG A 91 19.12 -10.64 -10.28
C ARG A 91 19.31 -10.51 -8.78
N LEU A 92 18.29 -10.79 -7.97
CA LEU A 92 18.40 -10.74 -6.50
C LEU A 92 19.45 -11.72 -5.96
N GLU A 93 19.76 -12.78 -6.72
CA GLU A 93 20.70 -13.83 -6.32
C GLU A 93 22.15 -13.53 -6.75
N GLU A 94 22.37 -12.73 -7.82
CA GLU A 94 23.68 -12.53 -8.44
C GLU A 94 24.45 -11.29 -7.96
N ASP A 95 23.80 -10.23 -7.44
CA ASP A 95 24.47 -8.96 -7.19
C ASP A 95 25.11 -8.84 -5.80
N GLY A 96 26.43 -8.73 -5.81
CA GLY A 96 27.22 -8.21 -4.70
C GLY A 96 27.20 -6.68 -4.68
N ASP A 97 26.13 -6.06 -4.15
CA ASP A 97 26.05 -4.62 -3.97
C ASP A 97 27.04 -4.15 -2.89
N ASP A 98 28.29 -3.87 -3.29
CA ASP A 98 29.25 -3.11 -2.46
C ASP A 98 28.90 -1.62 -2.56
N PHE A 99 27.95 -1.16 -1.73
CA PHE A 99 27.56 0.23 -1.68
C PHE A 99 27.95 0.88 -0.35
N SER A 100 29.01 1.68 -0.37
CA SER A 100 29.36 2.52 0.77
C SER A 100 28.41 3.72 0.85
N ILE A 101 27.50 3.70 1.83
CA ILE A 101 26.56 4.79 2.07
C ILE A 101 27.31 5.91 2.75
N ARG A 102 27.44 7.07 2.08
CA ARG A 102 27.80 8.32 2.74
C ARG A 102 26.52 8.93 3.31
N ASP A 103 26.56 9.35 4.58
CA ASP A 103 25.47 10.13 5.13
C ASP A 103 25.32 11.44 4.34
N TYR A 104 24.08 11.78 4.04
CA TYR A 104 23.78 13.06 3.41
C TYR A 104 24.05 14.21 4.38
N SER A 105 24.36 15.41 3.83
CA SER A 105 24.62 16.61 4.64
C SER A 105 23.50 16.86 5.65
N PRO A 106 23.83 17.31 6.89
CA PRO A 106 22.83 17.70 7.88
C PRO A 106 21.78 18.70 7.35
N ASP A 107 22.19 19.60 6.45
CA ASP A 107 21.31 20.59 5.82
C ASP A 107 20.30 19.96 4.85
N ALA A 108 20.50 18.69 4.45
CA ALA A 108 19.62 17.94 3.59
C ALA A 108 18.72 16.96 4.35
N ARG A 109 18.55 17.15 5.66
CA ARG A 109 17.65 16.31 6.47
C ARG A 109 16.20 16.67 6.22
N PRO A 110 15.32 15.68 6.00
CA PRO A 110 13.89 15.92 5.83
C PRO A 110 13.23 16.32 7.16
N GLN A 111 12.18 17.14 7.06
CA GLN A 111 11.30 17.38 8.18
C GLN A 111 10.48 16.12 8.48
N ARG A 112 10.38 15.73 9.75
CA ARG A 112 9.49 14.66 10.17
C ARG A 112 8.07 15.20 10.28
N PRO A 113 7.09 14.58 9.59
CA PRO A 113 5.69 14.97 9.72
C PRO A 113 5.12 14.50 11.07
N ASP A 114 4.08 15.18 11.54
CA ASP A 114 3.27 14.69 12.65
C ASP A 114 2.37 13.54 12.15
N LEU A 115 2.55 12.36 12.73
CA LEU A 115 1.80 11.15 12.42
C LEU A 115 0.86 10.75 13.56
N SER A 116 0.68 11.59 14.59
CA SER A 116 -0.16 11.29 15.76
C SER A 116 -1.61 10.97 15.37
N TYR A 117 -2.10 11.52 14.27
CA TYR A 117 -3.45 11.23 13.75
C TYR A 117 -3.64 9.75 13.38
N LEU A 118 -2.60 8.99 13.08
CA LEU A 118 -2.70 7.56 12.76
C LEU A 118 -3.26 6.74 13.92
N SER A 119 -3.02 7.16 15.16
CA SER A 119 -3.55 6.47 16.36
C SER A 119 -5.07 6.52 16.47
N TYR A 120 -5.73 7.47 15.80
CA TYR A 120 -7.19 7.62 15.78
C TYR A 120 -7.76 7.65 14.36
N TYR A 121 -6.93 7.43 13.34
CA TYR A 121 -7.34 7.49 11.93
C TYR A 121 -8.56 6.62 11.59
N PRO A 122 -8.71 5.39 12.12
CA PRO A 122 -9.92 4.59 11.89
C PRO A 122 -11.18 5.19 12.52
N TYR A 123 -11.02 6.09 13.49
CA TYR A 123 -12.10 6.75 14.21
C TYR A 123 -12.27 8.20 13.80
N ALA A 124 -11.29 8.76 13.07
CA ALA A 124 -11.34 10.11 12.55
C ALA A 124 -11.97 10.08 11.15
N GLU A 125 -13.07 10.75 10.96
CA GLU A 125 -13.77 10.82 9.67
C GLU A 125 -12.99 11.61 8.59
N LEU A 126 -11.93 12.32 8.99
CA LEU A 126 -11.19 13.19 8.09
C LEU A 126 -9.68 12.89 8.11
N PRO A 127 -9.07 12.62 6.95
CA PRO A 127 -7.62 12.61 6.82
C PRO A 127 -7.03 14.00 7.12
N PRO A 128 -5.72 14.09 7.42
CA PRO A 128 -5.08 15.38 7.64
C PRO A 128 -5.26 16.28 6.42
N GLN A 129 -5.49 17.60 6.64
CA GLN A 129 -5.70 18.59 5.58
C GLN A 129 -4.54 18.64 4.57
N ARG A 130 -3.33 18.29 5.04
CA ARG A 130 -2.13 18.21 4.23
C ARG A 130 -1.50 16.85 4.41
N LYS A 131 -1.16 16.20 3.29
CA LYS A 131 -0.49 14.89 3.35
C LYS A 131 0.87 15.00 4.06
N PRO A 132 1.20 14.08 4.96
CA PRO A 132 2.54 13.99 5.54
C PRO A 132 3.66 13.98 4.51
N ALA A 133 3.46 13.31 3.38
CA ALA A 133 4.40 13.32 2.26
C ALA A 133 4.68 14.72 1.71
N ASP A 134 3.67 15.59 1.61
CA ASP A 134 3.84 16.96 1.11
C ASP A 134 4.68 17.82 2.08
N ILE A 135 4.58 17.58 3.38
CA ILE A 135 5.39 18.25 4.40
C ILE A 135 6.87 17.90 4.20
N VAL A 136 7.15 16.61 4.00
CA VAL A 136 8.51 16.12 3.75
C VAL A 136 9.06 16.68 2.45
N LEU A 137 8.29 16.59 1.36
CA LEU A 137 8.71 17.09 0.03
C LEU A 137 9.00 18.59 0.05
N ASP A 138 8.17 19.39 0.72
CA ASP A 138 8.40 20.83 0.85
C ASP A 138 9.67 21.15 1.64
N SER A 139 9.99 20.37 2.67
CA SER A 139 11.22 20.55 3.44
C SER A 139 12.49 20.24 2.62
N LEU A 140 12.34 19.47 1.55
CA LEU A 140 13.42 19.07 0.65
C LEU A 140 13.41 19.83 -0.69
N ARG A 141 12.59 20.86 -0.82
CA ARG A 141 12.38 21.59 -2.09
C ARG A 141 13.68 22.13 -2.67
N ASP A 142 14.54 22.71 -1.82
CA ASP A 142 15.81 23.34 -2.21
C ASP A 142 16.99 22.34 -2.14
N VAL A 143 16.74 21.09 -1.78
CA VAL A 143 17.74 20.04 -1.72
C VAL A 143 17.79 19.31 -3.05
N GLN A 144 18.97 19.27 -3.67
CA GLN A 144 19.18 18.50 -4.90
C GLN A 144 18.81 17.02 -4.70
N ILE A 145 18.15 16.42 -5.70
CA ILE A 145 17.87 14.99 -5.70
C ILE A 145 19.19 14.24 -5.73
N GLY A 146 19.39 13.38 -4.75
CA GLY A 146 20.59 12.57 -4.59
C GLY A 146 20.49 11.22 -5.31
N THR A 147 21.35 10.31 -4.89
CA THR A 147 21.30 8.91 -5.32
C THR A 147 20.03 8.25 -4.80
N VAL A 148 19.64 7.12 -5.43
CA VAL A 148 18.51 6.32 -4.98
C VAL A 148 18.58 5.97 -3.49
N HIS A 149 19.76 5.57 -3.03
CA HIS A 149 19.97 5.21 -1.62
C HIS A 149 19.84 6.41 -0.67
N GLU A 150 20.32 7.59 -1.06
CA GLU A 150 20.13 8.81 -0.28
C GLU A 150 18.66 9.19 -0.16
N GLU A 151 17.89 9.05 -1.24
CA GLU A 151 16.45 9.34 -1.20
C GLU A 151 15.67 8.31 -0.38
N ILE A 152 16.05 7.02 -0.43
CA ILE A 152 15.50 5.99 0.47
C ILE A 152 15.84 6.32 1.93
N ARG A 153 17.08 6.77 2.22
CA ARG A 153 17.48 7.20 3.58
C ARG A 153 16.63 8.37 4.06
N ARG A 154 16.47 9.42 3.25
CA ARG A 154 15.64 10.58 3.59
C ARG A 154 14.20 10.19 3.90
N ALA A 155 13.63 9.32 3.07
CA ALA A 155 12.28 8.80 3.30
C ALA A 155 12.19 7.99 4.60
N SER A 156 13.18 7.13 4.87
CA SER A 156 13.25 6.35 6.12
C SER A 156 13.34 7.26 7.34
N ASP A 157 14.21 8.26 7.33
CA ASP A 157 14.42 9.20 8.43
C ASP A 157 13.18 10.08 8.70
N ALA A 158 12.49 10.49 7.61
CA ALA A 158 11.27 11.29 7.71
C ALA A 158 10.15 10.55 8.43
N PHE A 159 9.99 9.27 8.13
CA PHE A 159 8.87 8.47 8.64
C PHE A 159 9.25 7.48 9.76
N GLY A 160 10.49 7.53 10.24
CA GLY A 160 10.95 6.66 11.33
C GLY A 160 11.02 5.18 10.94
N LEU A 161 11.28 4.88 9.65
CA LEU A 161 11.43 3.53 9.14
C LEU A 161 12.89 3.08 9.18
N ASP A 162 13.10 1.79 9.32
CA ASP A 162 14.43 1.20 9.20
C ASP A 162 14.94 1.29 7.76
N PHE A 163 16.13 1.86 7.60
CA PHE A 163 16.72 2.10 6.28
C PHE A 163 17.10 0.79 5.55
N SER A 164 17.61 -0.19 6.29
CA SER A 164 17.98 -1.49 5.72
C SER A 164 16.76 -2.25 5.24
N PHE A 165 15.64 -2.14 5.96
CA PHE A 165 14.35 -2.65 5.52
C PHE A 165 13.88 -1.98 4.22
N MET A 166 13.90 -0.64 4.17
CA MET A 166 13.48 0.09 2.97
C MET A 166 14.35 -0.25 1.75
N ARG A 167 15.67 -0.47 1.95
CA ARG A 167 16.56 -0.96 0.89
C ARG A 167 16.19 -2.38 0.44
N ALA A 168 15.90 -3.27 1.39
CA ALA A 168 15.49 -4.64 1.06
C ALA A 168 14.22 -4.64 0.19
N VAL A 169 13.24 -3.81 0.52
CA VAL A 169 12.03 -3.67 -0.29
C VAL A 169 12.32 -3.09 -1.67
N ALA A 170 13.08 -2.00 -1.77
CA ALA A 170 13.44 -1.40 -3.06
C ALA A 170 14.21 -2.38 -3.97
N LYS A 171 15.07 -3.23 -3.38
CA LYS A 171 15.75 -4.30 -4.11
C LYS A 171 14.75 -5.32 -4.65
N ILE A 172 13.79 -5.78 -3.87
CA ILE A 172 12.76 -6.73 -4.29
C ILE A 172 11.89 -6.15 -5.40
N GLU A 173 11.46 -4.90 -5.25
CA GLU A 173 10.45 -4.30 -6.12
C GLU A 173 11.00 -3.83 -7.47
N SER A 174 12.20 -3.27 -7.48
CA SER A 174 12.72 -2.60 -8.68
C SER A 174 14.21 -2.82 -8.96
N ASP A 175 14.92 -3.53 -8.08
CA ASP A 175 16.37 -3.58 -8.17
C ASP A 175 17.02 -2.18 -8.15
N PHE A 176 16.44 -1.27 -7.35
CA PHE A 176 16.80 0.14 -7.26
C PHE A 176 16.61 0.97 -8.54
N ASP A 177 15.87 0.47 -9.54
CA ASP A 177 15.54 1.25 -10.73
C ASP A 177 14.29 2.13 -10.50
N PRO A 178 14.45 3.48 -10.43
CA PRO A 178 13.31 4.37 -10.24
C PRO A 178 12.36 4.43 -11.42
N LYS A 179 12.75 3.88 -12.57
CA LYS A 179 11.94 3.83 -13.79
C LYS A 179 11.33 2.45 -14.04
N GLN A 180 11.61 1.46 -13.17
CA GLN A 180 11.05 0.13 -13.28
C GLN A 180 9.53 0.19 -13.40
N ARG A 181 9.00 -0.67 -14.28
CA ARG A 181 7.56 -0.79 -14.50
C ARG A 181 7.18 -2.25 -14.61
N THR A 182 6.26 -2.69 -13.76
CA THR A 182 5.69 -4.03 -13.76
C THR A 182 4.17 -3.92 -13.84
N GLY A 183 3.61 -4.10 -15.02
CA GLY A 183 2.18 -3.88 -15.27
C GLY A 183 1.75 -2.44 -14.96
N SER A 184 0.86 -2.27 -13.99
CA SER A 184 0.38 -0.95 -13.54
C SER A 184 1.22 -0.30 -12.44
N TYR A 185 2.27 -0.98 -11.95
CA TYR A 185 3.14 -0.53 -10.87
C TYR A 185 4.39 0.14 -11.42
N ILE A 186 4.87 1.20 -10.74
CA ILE A 186 5.92 2.08 -11.26
C ILE A 186 6.86 2.50 -10.11
N GLY A 187 8.15 2.61 -10.44
CA GLY A 187 9.16 3.24 -9.61
C GLY A 187 9.82 2.31 -8.59
N LEU A 188 10.62 2.87 -7.72
CA LEU A 188 11.46 2.16 -6.74
C LEU A 188 10.69 1.15 -5.88
N PHE A 189 9.49 1.54 -5.45
CA PHE A 189 8.64 0.74 -4.57
C PHE A 189 7.40 0.22 -5.28
N GLN A 190 7.40 0.19 -6.60
CA GLN A 190 6.33 -0.36 -7.44
C GLN A 190 4.94 0.06 -6.96
N LEU A 191 4.69 1.38 -6.90
CA LEU A 191 3.40 1.93 -6.55
C LEU A 191 2.48 2.01 -7.78
N SER A 192 1.21 1.70 -7.61
CA SER A 192 0.20 2.03 -8.61
C SER A 192 -0.03 3.55 -8.65
N LYS A 193 -0.52 4.07 -9.77
CA LYS A 193 -0.88 5.50 -9.85
C LYS A 193 -1.90 5.93 -8.78
N TYR A 194 -2.79 5.02 -8.39
CA TYR A 194 -3.75 5.27 -7.33
C TYR A 194 -3.08 5.41 -5.96
N GLU A 195 -2.20 4.46 -5.60
CA GLU A 195 -1.45 4.53 -4.34
C GLU A 195 -0.54 5.75 -4.28
N PHE A 196 0.15 6.05 -5.39
CA PHE A 196 0.98 7.24 -5.46
C PHE A 196 0.15 8.52 -5.29
N ALA A 197 -1.02 8.63 -5.91
CA ALA A 197 -1.91 9.77 -5.70
C ALA A 197 -2.45 9.86 -4.26
N LYS A 198 -2.63 8.72 -3.59
CA LYS A 198 -3.11 8.66 -2.21
C LYS A 198 -2.01 9.06 -1.22
N TYR A 199 -0.82 8.51 -1.36
CA TYR A 199 0.25 8.61 -0.37
C TYR A 199 1.35 9.60 -0.74
N GLY A 200 1.46 10.03 -1.98
CA GLY A 200 2.52 10.89 -2.48
C GLY A 200 2.03 12.06 -3.30
N SER A 201 3.01 12.81 -3.79
CA SER A 201 2.86 13.93 -4.72
C SER A 201 4.10 14.01 -5.60
N GLY A 202 4.07 14.84 -6.65
CA GLY A 202 5.18 14.99 -7.58
C GLY A 202 5.18 13.94 -8.68
N GLU A 203 6.33 13.35 -8.97
CA GLU A 203 6.55 12.43 -10.08
C GLU A 203 6.84 11.01 -9.61
N ILE A 204 6.02 10.05 -10.02
CA ILE A 204 6.10 8.64 -9.58
C ILE A 204 7.42 7.97 -9.96
N THR A 205 8.13 8.46 -10.98
CA THR A 205 9.44 7.98 -11.40
C THR A 205 10.61 8.72 -10.74
N SER A 206 10.33 9.79 -9.99
CA SER A 206 11.33 10.45 -9.15
C SER A 206 11.69 9.54 -7.97
N PRO A 207 12.98 9.25 -7.73
CA PRO A 207 13.38 8.40 -6.61
C PRO A 207 12.95 8.97 -5.26
N ARG A 208 13.00 10.30 -5.08
CA ARG A 208 12.55 11.00 -3.88
C ARG A 208 11.06 10.84 -3.66
N ASP A 209 10.27 11.20 -4.67
CA ASP A 209 8.82 11.27 -4.54
C ASP A 209 8.22 9.88 -4.33
N ASN A 210 8.77 8.87 -5.03
CA ASN A 210 8.36 7.48 -4.91
C ASN A 210 8.72 6.89 -3.53
N ALA A 211 9.95 7.16 -3.03
CA ALA A 211 10.38 6.67 -1.72
C ALA A 211 9.57 7.31 -0.57
N ILE A 212 9.30 8.61 -0.64
CA ILE A 212 8.49 9.32 0.36
C ILE A 212 7.04 8.81 0.35
N ALA A 213 6.45 8.62 -0.84
CA ALA A 213 5.10 8.05 -0.97
C ALA A 213 5.02 6.63 -0.38
N ALA A 214 6.01 5.79 -0.67
CA ALA A 214 6.09 4.44 -0.12
C ALA A 214 6.27 4.44 1.39
N ALA A 215 7.15 5.28 1.92
CA ALA A 215 7.37 5.39 3.36
C ALA A 215 6.09 5.80 4.11
N TYR A 216 5.36 6.78 3.59
CA TYR A 216 4.07 7.17 4.17
C TYR A 216 3.02 6.05 4.06
N LYS A 217 2.98 5.32 2.94
CA LYS A 217 2.14 4.12 2.80
C LYS A 217 2.49 3.08 3.86
N PHE A 218 3.78 2.76 4.06
CA PHE A 218 4.23 1.77 5.02
C PHE A 218 3.77 2.08 6.45
N VAL A 219 3.96 3.31 6.92
CA VAL A 219 3.55 3.65 8.28
C VAL A 219 2.03 3.64 8.45
N THR A 220 1.29 4.13 7.46
CA THR A 220 -0.17 4.16 7.50
C THR A 220 -0.77 2.76 7.50
N GLU A 221 -0.36 1.91 6.57
CA GLU A 221 -0.93 0.57 6.44
C GLU A 221 -0.45 -0.38 7.56
N ALA A 222 0.76 -0.18 8.10
CA ALA A 222 1.22 -0.88 9.29
C ALA A 222 0.35 -0.56 10.52
N THR A 223 -0.02 0.69 10.70
CA THR A 223 -0.93 1.09 11.78
C THR A 223 -2.32 0.47 11.62
N LEU A 224 -2.88 0.44 10.40
CA LEU A 224 -4.16 -0.21 10.13
C LEU A 224 -4.10 -1.72 10.41
N PHE A 225 -3.01 -2.38 10.03
CA PHE A 225 -2.78 -3.79 10.34
C PHE A 225 -2.71 -4.04 11.86
N GLU A 226 -1.99 -3.20 12.59
CA GLU A 226 -1.86 -3.30 14.05
C GLU A 226 -3.21 -3.10 14.76
N LEU A 227 -4.01 -2.14 14.31
CA LEU A 227 -5.35 -1.89 14.85
C LEU A 227 -6.30 -3.08 14.62
N ASP A 228 -6.20 -3.75 13.47
CA ASP A 228 -7.04 -4.90 13.14
C ASP A 228 -6.58 -6.17 13.84
N THR A 229 -5.28 -6.43 13.84
CA THR A 229 -4.71 -7.68 14.36
C THR A 229 -4.28 -7.64 15.82
N HIS A 230 -4.17 -6.44 16.41
CA HIS A 230 -3.54 -6.18 17.71
C HIS A 230 -2.10 -6.69 17.81
N LYS A 231 -1.37 -6.67 16.69
CA LYS A 231 0.03 -7.11 16.57
C LYS A 231 0.84 -6.07 15.81
N GLU A 232 1.94 -5.63 16.42
CA GLU A 232 2.92 -4.83 15.68
C GLU A 232 3.52 -5.66 14.52
N PRO A 233 3.51 -5.15 13.27
CA PRO A 233 4.03 -5.90 12.15
C PRO A 233 5.57 -5.94 12.17
N THR A 234 6.14 -7.13 12.01
CA THR A 234 7.57 -7.34 11.72
C THR A 234 7.94 -6.75 10.36
N PHE A 235 9.23 -6.67 10.02
CA PHE A 235 9.65 -6.19 8.69
C PHE A 235 9.06 -7.03 7.55
N SER A 236 9.06 -8.34 7.69
CA SER A 236 8.46 -9.23 6.69
C SER A 236 6.94 -9.05 6.58
N TYR A 237 6.24 -8.77 7.69
CA TYR A 237 4.82 -8.43 7.65
C TYR A 237 4.58 -7.04 7.04
N ARG A 238 5.45 -6.07 7.28
CA ARG A 238 5.37 -4.76 6.59
C ARG A 238 5.51 -4.90 5.08
N TYR A 239 6.39 -5.79 4.61
CA TYR A 239 6.49 -6.11 3.19
C TYR A 239 5.24 -6.81 2.66
N LEU A 240 4.71 -7.81 3.40
CA LEU A 240 3.46 -8.49 3.04
C LEU A 240 2.27 -7.49 2.95
N ILE A 241 2.21 -6.54 3.89
CA ILE A 241 1.24 -5.43 3.88
C ILE A 241 1.40 -4.58 2.62
N HIS A 242 2.63 -4.24 2.24
CA HIS A 242 2.88 -3.49 1.01
C HIS A 242 2.37 -4.21 -0.23
N GLN A 243 2.57 -5.51 -0.30
CA GLN A 243 2.26 -6.34 -1.46
C GLN A 243 0.78 -6.75 -1.54
N GLN A 244 0.15 -7.09 -0.42
CA GLN A 244 -1.21 -7.64 -0.35
C GLN A 244 -2.25 -6.65 0.22
N GLY A 245 -1.80 -5.45 0.62
CA GLY A 245 -2.60 -4.54 1.45
C GLY A 245 -2.72 -5.03 2.89
N TRP A 246 -3.07 -4.14 3.81
CA TRP A 246 -3.15 -4.49 5.24
C TRP A 246 -4.20 -5.56 5.55
N GLN A 247 -5.38 -5.55 4.89
CA GLN A 247 -6.39 -6.59 5.04
C GLN A 247 -5.90 -7.97 4.56
N GLY A 248 -5.25 -8.01 3.38
CA GLY A 248 -4.69 -9.24 2.83
C GLY A 248 -3.63 -9.84 3.76
N ALA A 249 -2.73 -9.00 4.28
CA ALA A 249 -1.73 -9.43 5.24
C ALA A 249 -2.36 -9.95 6.53
N ALA A 250 -3.38 -9.26 7.07
CA ALA A 250 -4.09 -9.69 8.27
C ALA A 250 -4.77 -11.05 8.08
N GLU A 251 -5.42 -11.27 6.95
CA GLU A 251 -6.06 -12.55 6.61
C GLU A 251 -5.04 -13.70 6.48
N HIS A 252 -3.88 -13.44 5.85
CA HIS A 252 -2.83 -14.44 5.75
C HIS A 252 -2.22 -14.81 7.09
N VAL A 253 -1.95 -13.83 7.95
CA VAL A 253 -1.32 -14.03 9.25
C VAL A 253 -2.26 -14.68 10.26
N SER A 254 -3.56 -14.36 10.22
CA SER A 254 -4.55 -14.92 11.13
C SER A 254 -5.01 -16.32 10.76
N GLN A 255 -4.86 -16.72 9.48
CA GLN A 255 -5.34 -18.00 8.96
C GLN A 255 -4.23 -18.74 8.18
N PRO A 256 -3.13 -19.17 8.84
CA PRO A 256 -1.96 -19.73 8.16
C PRO A 256 -2.24 -21.04 7.41
N ASP A 257 -3.21 -21.84 7.87
CA ASP A 257 -3.57 -23.12 7.24
C ASP A 257 -4.57 -22.97 6.08
N ARG A 258 -5.18 -21.79 5.92
CA ARG A 258 -6.08 -21.51 4.80
C ARG A 258 -5.31 -21.46 3.49
N ILE A 259 -5.91 -21.88 2.39
CA ILE A 259 -5.35 -21.70 1.06
C ILE A 259 -5.16 -20.19 0.79
N ALA A 260 -3.97 -19.80 0.35
CA ALA A 260 -3.56 -18.38 0.27
C ALA A 260 -4.52 -17.51 -0.58
N TRP A 261 -4.99 -18.01 -1.71
CA TRP A 261 -5.94 -17.25 -2.52
C TRP A 261 -7.30 -17.03 -1.84
N GLN A 262 -7.71 -17.93 -0.93
CA GLN A 262 -8.95 -17.77 -0.16
C GLN A 262 -8.79 -16.66 0.89
N SER A 263 -7.62 -16.50 1.49
CA SER A 263 -7.32 -15.37 2.37
C SER A 263 -7.36 -14.05 1.60
N MET A 264 -6.81 -14.01 0.38
CA MET A 264 -6.94 -12.84 -0.48
C MET A 264 -8.40 -12.55 -0.86
N CYS A 265 -9.21 -13.58 -1.10
CA CYS A 265 -10.64 -13.44 -1.38
C CYS A 265 -11.48 -13.03 -0.16
N ALA A 266 -10.97 -13.14 1.05
CA ALA A 266 -11.65 -12.67 2.26
C ALA A 266 -11.59 -11.15 2.43
N THR A 267 -10.65 -10.46 1.76
CA THR A 267 -10.58 -9.00 1.73
C THR A 267 -11.76 -8.38 0.97
N ASP A 268 -12.04 -7.10 1.20
CA ASP A 268 -13.11 -6.42 0.47
C ASP A 268 -12.83 -6.35 -1.03
N GLU A 269 -11.58 -6.07 -1.41
CA GLU A 269 -11.16 -6.09 -2.81
C GLU A 269 -11.29 -7.49 -3.43
N GLY A 270 -10.92 -8.53 -2.69
CA GLY A 270 -11.03 -9.92 -3.13
C GLY A 270 -12.47 -10.37 -3.33
N LYS A 271 -13.39 -9.99 -2.43
CA LYS A 271 -14.82 -10.25 -2.55
C LYS A 271 -15.42 -9.64 -3.82
N GLU A 272 -15.02 -8.41 -4.14
CA GLU A 272 -15.52 -7.73 -5.34
C GLU A 272 -14.93 -8.32 -6.63
N LYS A 273 -13.62 -8.56 -6.67
CA LYS A 273 -12.93 -9.02 -7.88
C LYS A 273 -13.09 -10.52 -8.15
N GLY A 274 -13.43 -11.30 -7.13
CA GLY A 274 -13.74 -12.71 -7.22
C GLY A 274 -12.53 -13.65 -7.32
N GLU A 275 -12.82 -14.95 -7.31
CA GLU A 275 -11.84 -16.04 -7.18
C GLU A 275 -10.72 -16.02 -8.22
N LYS A 276 -11.03 -15.78 -9.50
CA LYS A 276 -10.04 -15.76 -10.57
C LYS A 276 -8.97 -14.68 -10.32
N TRP A 277 -9.39 -13.52 -9.83
CA TRP A 277 -8.47 -12.45 -9.49
C TRP A 277 -7.64 -12.81 -8.25
N CYS A 278 -8.25 -13.36 -7.19
CA CYS A 278 -7.55 -13.78 -5.97
C CYS A 278 -6.46 -14.82 -6.27
N LYS A 279 -6.78 -15.85 -7.06
CA LYS A 279 -5.82 -16.86 -7.49
C LYS A 279 -4.66 -16.24 -8.26
N ARG A 280 -4.96 -15.33 -9.18
CA ARG A 280 -3.94 -14.62 -9.95
C ARG A 280 -3.06 -13.75 -9.05
N ALA A 281 -3.65 -12.96 -8.15
CA ALA A 281 -2.92 -12.09 -7.23
C ALA A 281 -1.91 -12.85 -6.38
N ILE A 282 -2.28 -14.02 -5.85
CA ILE A 282 -1.38 -14.87 -5.08
C ILE A 282 -0.34 -15.54 -5.99
N TRP A 283 -0.79 -16.17 -7.09
CA TRP A 283 0.14 -16.96 -7.91
C TRP A 283 1.19 -16.11 -8.62
N GLN A 284 0.84 -14.91 -9.06
CA GLN A 284 1.81 -13.97 -9.63
C GLN A 284 2.88 -13.55 -8.61
N ASN A 285 2.48 -13.38 -7.35
CA ASN A 285 3.35 -12.99 -6.25
C ASN A 285 4.06 -14.18 -5.56
N THR A 286 3.94 -15.40 -6.09
CA THR A 286 4.63 -16.58 -5.57
C THR A 286 5.95 -16.78 -6.33
N LEU A 287 7.05 -16.96 -5.59
CA LEU A 287 8.38 -17.18 -6.19
C LEU A 287 8.45 -18.49 -6.98
N PRO A 288 9.26 -18.57 -8.06
CA PRO A 288 9.35 -19.75 -8.93
C PRO A 288 9.68 -21.04 -8.17
N ALA A 289 10.60 -20.99 -7.21
CA ALA A 289 10.97 -22.16 -6.38
C ALA A 289 9.77 -22.71 -5.62
N ILE A 290 8.95 -21.84 -5.04
CA ILE A 290 7.74 -22.21 -4.30
C ILE A 290 6.65 -22.75 -5.24
N LYS A 291 6.49 -22.14 -6.43
CA LYS A 291 5.62 -22.68 -7.49
C LYS A 291 6.00 -24.09 -7.89
N HIS A 292 7.31 -24.35 -7.99
CA HIS A 292 7.82 -25.69 -8.31
C HIS A 292 7.48 -26.73 -7.24
N ILE A 293 7.49 -26.35 -5.96
CA ILE A 293 7.13 -27.23 -4.83
C ILE A 293 5.62 -27.46 -4.78
N TRP A 294 4.84 -26.39 -4.78
CA TRP A 294 3.39 -26.47 -4.55
C TRP A 294 2.59 -26.81 -5.80
N LYS A 295 3.10 -26.53 -7.00
CA LYS A 295 2.55 -26.87 -8.33
C LYS A 295 1.19 -26.27 -8.68
N SER A 296 0.46 -25.72 -7.69
CA SER A 296 -0.86 -25.12 -7.88
C SER A 296 -1.15 -24.11 -6.77
N VAL A 297 -1.78 -23.00 -7.15
CA VAL A 297 -2.29 -22.02 -6.21
C VAL A 297 -3.37 -22.58 -5.28
N ASP A 298 -4.07 -23.62 -5.72
CA ASP A 298 -5.12 -24.28 -4.94
C ASP A 298 -4.57 -25.16 -3.79
N LYS A 299 -3.27 -25.31 -3.71
CA LYS A 299 -2.60 -26.06 -2.63
C LYS A 299 -1.77 -25.16 -1.72
N LEU A 300 -1.32 -24.01 -2.21
CA LEU A 300 -0.46 -23.09 -1.47
C LEU A 300 -1.20 -22.50 -0.27
N THR A 301 -0.69 -22.75 0.94
CA THR A 301 -1.26 -22.21 2.17
C THR A 301 -0.81 -20.77 2.42
N SER A 302 -1.58 -20.03 3.20
CA SER A 302 -1.23 -18.67 3.67
C SER A 302 0.10 -18.67 4.43
N GLY A 303 0.29 -19.65 5.32
CA GLY A 303 1.55 -19.78 6.06
C GLY A 303 2.77 -19.97 5.16
N ALA A 304 2.66 -20.83 4.15
CA ALA A 304 3.76 -21.05 3.20
C ALA A 304 4.02 -19.79 2.33
N PHE A 305 2.98 -19.07 1.95
CA PHE A 305 3.12 -17.81 1.22
C PHE A 305 3.79 -16.73 2.05
N VAL A 306 3.39 -16.58 3.32
CA VAL A 306 4.00 -15.64 4.27
C VAL A 306 5.47 -15.98 4.53
N GLU A 307 5.76 -17.28 4.77
CA GLU A 307 7.12 -17.77 5.05
C GLU A 307 8.09 -17.49 3.90
N MET A 308 7.65 -17.73 2.67
CA MET A 308 8.42 -17.42 1.46
C MET A 308 8.88 -15.95 1.43
N TRP A 309 7.99 -15.01 1.74
CA TRP A 309 8.32 -13.60 1.76
C TRP A 309 9.13 -13.20 2.98
N ARG A 310 8.89 -13.87 4.12
CA ARG A 310 9.69 -13.68 5.33
C ARG A 310 11.16 -14.02 5.06
N GLU A 311 11.45 -15.19 4.53
CA GLU A 311 12.80 -15.60 4.19
C GLU A 311 13.50 -14.65 3.21
N GLN A 312 12.78 -14.16 2.21
CA GLN A 312 13.31 -13.23 1.23
C GLN A 312 13.67 -11.86 1.85
N VAL A 313 12.76 -11.30 2.65
CA VAL A 313 12.99 -10.01 3.31
C VAL A 313 14.09 -10.11 4.36
N ASP A 314 14.08 -11.15 5.20
CA ASP A 314 15.06 -11.35 6.26
C ASP A 314 16.47 -11.51 5.68
N ARG A 315 16.62 -12.24 4.58
CA ARG A 315 17.91 -12.40 3.88
C ARG A 315 18.46 -11.08 3.37
N LEU A 316 17.63 -10.27 2.73
CA LEU A 316 18.06 -8.96 2.20
C LEU A 316 18.26 -7.93 3.32
N TYR A 317 17.43 -7.96 4.35
CA TYR A 317 17.60 -7.12 5.52
C TYR A 317 18.94 -7.38 6.21
N ALA A 318 19.29 -8.65 6.47
CA ALA A 318 20.57 -9.03 7.04
C ALA A 318 21.76 -8.50 6.20
N ARG A 319 21.72 -8.69 4.88
CA ARG A 319 22.74 -8.18 3.94
C ARG A 319 22.93 -6.67 4.08
N TYR A 320 21.84 -5.91 4.15
CA TYR A 320 21.92 -4.44 4.20
C TYR A 320 22.20 -3.89 5.60
N SER A 321 21.87 -4.63 6.66
CA SER A 321 22.19 -4.25 8.04
C SER A 321 23.67 -4.44 8.37
N GLU A 322 24.32 -5.46 7.81
CA GLU A 322 25.74 -5.71 8.00
C GLU A 322 26.65 -4.69 7.27
N ALA A 323 26.14 -4.14 6.15
CA ALA A 323 26.86 -3.14 5.36
C ALA A 323 26.91 -1.74 6.00
N VAL A 324 26.19 -1.48 7.07
CA VAL A 324 26.26 -0.22 7.82
C VAL A 324 27.45 -0.29 8.77
N PRO A 325 28.49 0.58 8.62
CA PRO A 325 29.60 0.62 9.55
C PRO A 325 29.07 0.84 10.96
N LYS A 326 29.44 -0.03 11.92
CA LYS A 326 29.16 0.22 13.33
C LYS A 326 29.89 1.51 13.71
N GLU A 327 29.14 2.56 14.06
CA GLU A 327 29.75 3.76 14.62
C GLU A 327 30.68 3.34 15.77
N SER A 328 31.97 3.61 15.62
CA SER A 328 32.93 3.43 16.69
C SER A 328 32.53 4.40 17.81
N LYS A 329 31.97 3.86 18.89
CA LYS A 329 31.75 4.61 20.12
C LYS A 329 33.13 5.09 20.63
N HIS A 330 33.45 6.36 20.40
CA HIS A 330 34.53 7.09 21.06
C HIS A 330 33.99 7.79 22.30
#